data_927bc6e47447d63c1261fcebcc408177
#
_entry.id   927bc6e47447d63c1261fcebcc408177
#
_cell.length_a   1.000
_cell.length_b   1.000
_cell.length_c   1.000
_cell.angle_alpha   90.00
_cell.angle_beta   90.00
_cell.angle_gamma   90.00
#
_symmetry.space_group_name_H-M   'P 1'
#
loop_
_entity.id
_entity.type
_entity.pdbx_description
1 polymer ?
#
loop_
_entity_poly.entity_id
_entity_poly.type
_entity_poly.pdbx_seq_one_letter_code
_entity_poly.pdbx_strand_id
1 'polypeptide(L)' 'MNTIKDLRTAAGMTQKAFSEYFGIPKRTIENWEGGQRECPTYLFELMKYKLEKEGLI' A
#
# COMPACT_ATOMS: atom_id res chain seq x y z
N MET A 1 -9.71 -4.14 6.01
CA MET A 1 -8.40 -3.61 5.60
C MET A 1 -8.27 -2.17 6.01
N ASN A 2 -7.48 -1.92 7.04
CA ASN A 2 -7.38 -0.59 7.62
C ASN A 2 -5.98 0.02 7.52
N THR A 3 -4.99 -0.75 7.09
CA THR A 3 -3.63 -0.25 7.03
C THR A 3 -2.99 -0.62 5.69
N ILE A 4 -1.91 0.10 5.37
CA ILE A 4 -1.12 -0.19 4.17
C ILE A 4 -0.58 -1.62 4.21
N LYS A 5 -0.16 -2.07 5.40
CA LYS A 5 0.35 -3.44 5.54
C LYS A 5 -0.75 -4.47 5.23
N ASP A 6 -1.97 -4.22 5.71
CA ASP A 6 -3.09 -5.11 5.42
C ASP A 6 -3.37 -5.17 3.93
N LEU A 7 -3.37 -4.00 3.28
CA LEU A 7 -3.62 -3.90 1.85
C LEU A 7 -2.53 -4.62 1.06
N ARG A 8 -1.28 -4.41 1.44
CA ARG A 8 -0.13 -5.03 0.78
C ARG A 8 -0.15 -6.56 0.93
N THR A 9 -0.40 -7.05 2.14
CA THR A 9 -0.46 -8.49 2.39
C THR A 9 -1.60 -9.15 1.65
N ALA A 10 -2.75 -8.48 1.60
CA ALA A 10 -3.90 -9.00 0.86
C ALA A 10 -3.58 -9.15 -0.63
N ALA A 11 -2.76 -8.25 -1.16
CA ALA A 11 -2.33 -8.31 -2.57
C ALA A 11 -1.16 -9.28 -2.78
N GLY A 12 -0.63 -9.87 -1.72
CA GLY A 12 0.48 -10.82 -1.81
C GLY A 12 1.81 -10.18 -2.20
N MET A 13 2.01 -8.90 -1.86
CA MET A 13 3.21 -8.17 -2.26
C MET A 13 4.16 -7.94 -1.09
N THR A 14 5.47 -7.93 -1.40
CA THR A 14 6.47 -7.44 -0.48
C THR A 14 6.45 -5.91 -0.48
N GLN A 15 7.13 -5.30 0.49
CA GLN A 15 7.26 -3.83 0.50
C GLN A 15 7.89 -3.32 -0.79
N LYS A 16 8.91 -4.02 -1.28
CA LYS A 16 9.57 -3.63 -2.51
C LYS A 16 8.63 -3.72 -3.71
N ALA A 17 7.91 -4.83 -3.84
CA ALA A 17 6.97 -5.03 -4.94
C ALA A 17 5.86 -3.98 -4.90
N PHE A 18 5.33 -3.71 -3.71
CA PHE A 18 4.28 -2.71 -3.54
C PHE A 18 4.77 -1.31 -3.92
N SER A 19 6.00 -0.96 -3.50
CA SER A 19 6.57 0.33 -3.83
C SER A 19 6.74 0.50 -5.33
N GLU A 20 7.20 -0.54 -6.02
CA GLU A 20 7.39 -0.51 -7.46
C GLU A 20 6.06 -0.46 -8.20
N TYR A 21 5.07 -1.20 -7.71
CA TYR A 21 3.76 -1.23 -8.35
C TYR A 21 3.10 0.14 -8.38
N PHE A 22 3.22 0.88 -7.30
CA PHE A 22 2.61 2.20 -7.19
C PHE A 22 3.55 3.36 -7.48
N GLY A 23 4.84 3.10 -7.71
CA GLY A 23 5.81 4.17 -7.94
C GLY A 23 6.07 5.00 -6.69
N ILE A 24 5.97 4.40 -5.53
CA ILE A 24 6.18 5.07 -4.23
C ILE A 24 7.51 4.58 -3.65
N PRO A 25 8.35 5.47 -3.11
CA PRO A 25 9.61 5.02 -2.49
C PRO A 25 9.35 3.98 -1.40
N LYS A 26 10.16 2.93 -1.37
CA LYS A 26 10.03 1.88 -0.36
C LYS A 26 10.07 2.45 1.05
N ARG A 27 10.92 3.47 1.27
CA ARG A 27 11.04 4.13 2.56
C ARG A 27 9.71 4.72 3.02
N THR A 28 8.93 5.26 2.09
CA THR A 28 7.61 5.80 2.41
C THR A 28 6.68 4.68 2.90
N ILE A 29 6.72 3.53 2.22
CA ILE A 29 5.94 2.37 2.65
C ILE A 29 6.35 1.95 4.06
N GLU A 30 7.65 1.88 4.31
CA GLU A 30 8.17 1.52 5.63
C GLU A 30 7.69 2.49 6.71
N ASN A 31 7.71 3.80 6.41
CA ASN A 31 7.27 4.82 7.37
C ASN A 31 5.78 4.67 7.68
N TRP A 32 4.97 4.40 6.67
CA TRP A 32 3.53 4.19 6.87
C TRP A 32 3.26 2.94 7.71
N GLU A 33 3.96 1.86 7.44
CA GLU A 33 3.76 0.60 8.17
C GLU A 33 4.33 0.67 9.58
N GLY A 34 5.42 1.43 9.75
CA GLY A 34 6.06 1.59 11.05
C GLY A 34 5.42 2.64 11.95
N GLY A 35 4.45 3.40 11.43
CA GLY A 35 3.75 4.40 12.24
C GLY A 35 4.43 5.76 12.32
N GLN A 36 5.58 5.96 11.65
CA GLN A 36 6.25 7.27 11.65
C GLN A 36 5.47 8.31 10.86
N ARG A 37 4.72 7.87 9.86
CA ARG A 37 3.88 8.72 9.03
C ARG A 37 2.57 8.02 8.76
N GLU A 38 1.53 8.80 8.51
CA GLU A 38 0.23 8.26 8.14
C GLU A 38 0.03 8.39 6.64
N CYS A 39 -0.46 7.32 6.02
CA CYS A 39 -0.86 7.37 4.63
C CYS A 39 -2.14 8.21 4.52
N PRO A 40 -2.18 9.23 3.64
CA PRO A 40 -3.41 10.01 3.45
C PRO A 40 -4.57 9.08 3.08
N THR A 41 -5.73 9.34 3.65
CA THR A 41 -6.91 8.51 3.43
C THR A 41 -7.26 8.39 1.96
N TYR A 42 -7.22 9.52 1.23
CA TYR A 42 -7.56 9.49 -0.20
C TYR A 42 -6.61 8.61 -0.99
N LEU A 43 -5.33 8.61 -0.63
CA LEU A 43 -4.33 7.81 -1.32
C LEU A 43 -4.53 6.33 -1.02
N PHE A 44 -4.84 6.01 0.24
CA PHE A 44 -5.15 4.64 0.63
C PHE A 44 -6.34 4.11 -0.18
N GLU A 45 -7.39 4.91 -0.29
CA GLU A 45 -8.59 4.53 -1.04
C GLU A 45 -8.29 4.32 -2.53
N LEU A 46 -7.47 5.18 -3.12
CA LEU A 46 -7.08 5.04 -4.52
C LEU A 46 -6.26 3.78 -4.76
N MET A 47 -5.34 3.47 -3.85
CA MET A 47 -4.54 2.26 -3.97
C MET A 47 -5.39 1.01 -3.82
N LYS A 48 -6.31 1.03 -2.87
CA LYS A 48 -7.24 -0.07 -2.67
C LYS A 48 -8.09 -0.29 -3.91
N TYR A 49 -8.62 0.77 -4.48
CA TYR A 49 -9.42 0.71 -5.70
C TYR A 49 -8.63 0.09 -6.85
N LYS A 50 -7.39 0.52 -7.03
CA LYS A 50 -6.56 0.01 -8.11
C LYS A 50 -6.30 -1.49 -7.94
N LEU A 51 -5.99 -1.92 -6.73
CA LEU A 51 -5.75 -3.34 -6.47
C LEU A 51 -7.00 -4.17 -6.71
N GLU A 52 -8.16 -3.66 -6.31
CA GLU A 52 -9.43 -4.33 -6.55
C GLU A 52 -9.72 -4.44 -8.05
N LYS A 53 -9.50 -3.36 -8.77
CA LYS A 53 -9.76 -3.31 -10.20
C LYS A 53 -8.85 -4.26 -10.97
N GLU A 54 -7.60 -4.41 -10.52
CA GLU A 54 -6.64 -5.31 -11.15
C GLU A 54 -6.83 -6.77 -10.70
N GLY A 55 -7.76 -7.01 -9.80
CA GLY A 55 -8.04 -8.36 -9.32
C GLY A 55 -7.01 -8.90 -8.34
N LEU A 56 -6.23 -8.03 -7.70
CA LEU A 56 -5.19 -8.46 -6.77
C LEU A 56 -5.71 -8.63 -5.34
N ILE A 57 -6.86 -8.05 -5.05
CA ILE A 57 -7.53 -8.24 -3.76
C ILE A 57 -9.01 -8.42 -3.95
#